data_5e2675ab12ea9524c47f57ac776bf570
#
_entry.id   5e2675ab12ea9524c47f57ac776bf570
#
_cell.length_a   1.000
_cell.length_b   1.000
_cell.length_c   1.000
_cell.angle_alpha   90.00
_cell.angle_beta   90.00
_cell.angle_gamma   90.00
#
_symmetry.space_group_name_H-M   'P 1'
#
loop_
_entity.id
_entity.type
_entity.pdbx_description
1 polymer ?
#
loop_
_entity_poly.entity_id
_entity_poly.type
_entity_poly.pdbx_seq_one_letter_code
_entity_poly.pdbx_strand_id
1 'polypeptide(L)'
;IARIIKKSKLGDAAILREIINIFKKEKIKTVSSVAYTPELNLPKGNYSKFKPSKSDKVDISKAIKALNRLNQYSHIQGAISRDNHIILEKQEGTKKMFKKIKKIKISNGVLVKFPKKKQDLRVDLPTVGLNTLKQCKAAGLNGIVLKHKKNIFLDKKKSIYFANKNKIFILVKWKT
;
A
#
# COMPACT_ATOMS: atom_id res chain seq x y z
N ILE A 1 -6.62 -17.15 24.37
CA ILE A 1 -5.30 -16.47 24.43
C ILE A 1 -4.21 -17.40 23.89
N ALA A 2 -4.05 -18.65 24.37
CA ALA A 2 -3.00 -19.59 23.95
C ALA A 2 -2.91 -19.80 22.41
N ARG A 3 -4.05 -19.87 21.72
CA ARG A 3 -4.10 -19.98 20.24
C ARG A 3 -3.54 -18.75 19.53
N ILE A 4 -3.81 -17.54 20.06
CA ILE A 4 -3.31 -16.28 19.50
C ILE A 4 -1.78 -16.22 19.65
N ILE A 5 -1.26 -16.58 20.83
CA ILE A 5 0.19 -16.64 21.10
C ILE A 5 0.87 -17.62 20.13
N LYS A 6 0.31 -18.82 19.93
CA LYS A 6 0.85 -19.78 18.95
C LYS A 6 0.86 -19.23 17.52
N LYS A 7 -0.14 -18.43 17.14
CA LYS A 7 -0.25 -17.80 15.81
C LYS A 7 0.63 -16.57 15.64
N SER A 8 1.08 -15.92 16.71
CA SER A 8 1.96 -14.75 16.62
C SER A 8 3.29 -15.05 15.90
N LYS A 9 3.80 -16.27 16.03
CA LYS A 9 5.00 -16.73 15.30
C LYS A 9 4.79 -16.82 13.78
N LEU A 10 3.53 -16.84 13.30
CA LEU A 10 3.18 -16.91 11.89
C LEU A 10 2.86 -15.54 11.26
N GLY A 11 3.02 -14.46 12.03
CA GLY A 11 2.82 -13.07 11.60
C GLY A 11 1.38 -12.56 11.76
N ASP A 12 1.22 -11.24 11.60
CA ASP A 12 -0.01 -10.49 11.92
C ASP A 12 -1.27 -11.04 11.21
N ALA A 13 -1.14 -11.42 9.95
CA ALA A 13 -2.28 -11.98 9.19
C ALA A 13 -2.82 -13.29 9.79
N ALA A 14 -2.00 -14.07 10.48
CA ALA A 14 -2.42 -15.28 11.15
C ALA A 14 -3.15 -14.97 12.46
N ILE A 15 -2.67 -13.95 13.19
CA ILE A 15 -3.32 -13.44 14.40
C ILE A 15 -4.71 -12.90 14.05
N LEU A 16 -4.79 -12.03 13.05
CA LEU A 16 -6.06 -11.43 12.64
C LEU A 16 -7.09 -12.48 12.21
N ARG A 17 -6.67 -13.50 11.48
CA ARG A 17 -7.56 -14.62 11.12
C ARG A 17 -8.05 -15.40 12.34
N GLU A 18 -7.21 -15.63 13.34
CA GLU A 18 -7.62 -16.32 14.56
C GLU A 18 -8.63 -15.47 15.35
N ILE A 19 -8.44 -14.17 15.44
CA ILE A 19 -9.41 -13.24 16.06
C ILE A 19 -10.75 -13.29 15.34
N ILE A 20 -10.76 -13.26 14.00
CA ILE A 20 -11.99 -13.40 13.21
C ILE A 20 -12.68 -14.74 13.50
N ASN A 21 -11.91 -15.83 13.61
CA ASN A 21 -12.46 -17.15 13.91
C ASN A 21 -13.09 -17.20 15.32
N ILE A 22 -12.48 -16.53 16.30
CA ILE A 22 -13.04 -16.40 17.65
C ILE A 22 -14.38 -15.64 17.58
N PHE A 23 -14.40 -14.46 16.94
CA PHE A 23 -15.62 -13.67 16.78
C PHE A 23 -16.74 -14.47 16.07
N LYS A 24 -16.38 -15.22 15.02
CA LYS A 24 -17.34 -16.07 14.31
C LYS A 24 -17.97 -17.13 15.21
N LYS A 25 -17.19 -17.73 16.13
CA LYS A 25 -17.70 -18.71 17.11
C LYS A 25 -18.69 -18.08 18.08
N GLU A 26 -18.41 -16.85 18.49
CA GLU A 26 -19.29 -16.04 19.34
C GLU A 26 -20.44 -15.38 18.56
N LYS A 27 -20.69 -15.80 17.30
CA LYS A 27 -21.73 -15.24 16.40
C LYS A 27 -21.56 -13.73 16.12
N ILE A 28 -20.37 -13.17 16.35
CA ILE A 28 -20.03 -11.78 16.05
C ILE A 28 -19.57 -11.68 14.59
N LYS A 29 -20.26 -10.85 13.81
CA LYS A 29 -19.95 -10.62 12.40
C LYS A 29 -18.82 -9.59 12.26
N THR A 30 -17.68 -10.00 11.69
CA THR A 30 -16.60 -9.08 11.31
C THR A 30 -16.93 -8.42 9.97
N VAL A 31 -16.90 -7.09 9.94
CA VAL A 31 -17.15 -6.26 8.74
C VAL A 31 -15.96 -5.38 8.43
N SER A 32 -15.85 -4.94 7.18
CA SER A 32 -14.77 -4.01 6.80
C SER A 32 -15.07 -2.61 7.32
N SER A 33 -14.06 -1.96 7.91
CA SER A 33 -14.19 -0.57 8.37
C SER A 33 -14.63 0.38 7.26
N VAL A 34 -14.17 0.16 6.02
CA VAL A 34 -14.53 0.99 4.87
C VAL A 34 -15.99 0.85 4.42
N ALA A 35 -16.74 -0.12 4.95
CA ALA A 35 -18.19 -0.19 4.76
C ALA A 35 -18.90 0.96 5.49
N TYR A 36 -18.31 1.44 6.59
CA TYR A 36 -18.85 2.52 7.42
C TYR A 36 -18.09 3.84 7.26
N THR A 37 -16.93 3.81 6.62
CA THR A 37 -16.09 4.98 6.35
C THR A 37 -15.63 4.99 4.89
N PRO A 38 -16.59 5.09 3.93
CA PRO A 38 -16.29 4.99 2.49
C PRO A 38 -15.36 6.12 2.00
N GLU A 39 -15.30 7.24 2.73
CA GLU A 39 -14.39 8.36 2.46
C GLU A 39 -12.91 8.00 2.62
N LEU A 40 -12.60 6.95 3.38
CA LEU A 40 -11.22 6.43 3.52
C LEU A 40 -10.77 5.62 2.31
N ASN A 41 -11.67 5.30 1.38
CA ASN A 41 -11.35 4.62 0.15
C ASN A 41 -11.20 5.61 -1.02
N LEU A 42 -10.32 5.27 -1.94
CA LEU A 42 -10.19 6.01 -3.19
C LEU A 42 -10.72 5.18 -4.37
N PRO A 43 -11.76 5.64 -5.08
CA PRO A 43 -12.13 5.14 -6.39
C PRO A 43 -10.99 5.29 -7.41
N LYS A 44 -11.11 4.62 -8.58
CA LYS A 44 -10.19 4.81 -9.71
C LYS A 44 -10.11 6.29 -10.09
N GLY A 45 -8.89 6.78 -10.28
CA GLY A 45 -8.67 8.17 -10.67
C GLY A 45 -7.26 8.67 -10.35
N ASN A 46 -7.01 9.91 -10.73
CA ASN A 46 -5.83 10.65 -10.32
C ASN A 46 -6.25 11.71 -9.31
N TYR A 47 -5.62 11.74 -8.15
CA TYR A 47 -6.02 12.56 -6.99
C TYR A 47 -5.11 13.76 -6.75
N SER A 48 -4.08 13.93 -7.54
CA SER A 48 -3.20 15.11 -7.51
C SER A 48 -3.23 15.85 -8.84
N LYS A 49 -2.71 17.07 -8.88
CA LYS A 49 -2.55 17.85 -10.11
C LYS A 49 -1.58 17.19 -11.10
N PHE A 50 -0.64 16.40 -10.59
CA PHE A 50 0.39 15.72 -11.38
C PHE A 50 -0.07 14.35 -11.83
N LYS A 51 0.35 13.94 -13.03
CA LYS A 51 0.06 12.63 -13.63
C LYS A 51 1.37 11.89 -13.91
N PRO A 52 1.36 10.55 -13.93
CA PRO A 52 2.55 9.78 -14.29
C PRO A 52 3.03 10.10 -15.70
N SER A 53 4.33 10.34 -15.85
CA SER A 53 5.04 10.45 -17.13
C SER A 53 5.10 9.11 -17.87
N LYS A 54 5.69 9.10 -19.06
CA LYS A 54 5.94 7.85 -19.81
C LYS A 54 6.85 6.89 -19.02
N SER A 55 7.94 7.42 -18.44
CA SER A 55 8.86 6.63 -17.61
C SER A 55 8.19 6.09 -16.34
N ASP A 56 7.41 6.92 -15.65
CA ASP A 56 6.64 6.48 -14.48
C ASP A 56 5.68 5.35 -14.82
N LYS A 57 5.04 5.36 -15.99
CA LYS A 57 4.14 4.28 -16.44
C LYS A 57 4.90 2.96 -16.63
N VAL A 58 6.13 3.00 -17.10
CA VAL A 58 7.01 1.82 -17.19
C VAL A 58 7.33 1.30 -15.80
N ASP A 59 7.74 2.17 -14.88
CA ASP A 59 8.01 1.80 -13.50
C ASP A 59 6.78 1.24 -12.79
N ILE A 60 5.62 1.85 -12.97
CA ILE A 60 4.33 1.33 -12.47
C ILE A 60 4.10 -0.10 -12.97
N SER A 61 4.28 -0.34 -14.27
CA SER A 61 4.07 -1.68 -14.86
C SER A 61 5.02 -2.70 -14.26
N LYS A 62 6.31 -2.37 -14.09
CA LYS A 62 7.32 -3.24 -13.49
C LYS A 62 7.00 -3.56 -12.03
N ALA A 63 6.67 -2.54 -11.24
CA ALA A 63 6.31 -2.73 -9.82
C ALA A 63 5.06 -3.61 -9.67
N ILE A 64 4.04 -3.40 -10.51
CA ILE A 64 2.82 -4.22 -10.51
C ILE A 64 3.12 -5.66 -10.90
N LYS A 65 3.91 -5.89 -11.96
CA LYS A 65 4.32 -7.25 -12.37
C LYS A 65 5.08 -7.97 -11.25
N ALA A 66 6.01 -7.28 -10.58
CA ALA A 66 6.75 -7.82 -9.44
C ALA A 66 5.82 -8.18 -8.27
N LEU A 67 4.89 -7.31 -7.92
CA LEU A 67 3.90 -7.59 -6.89
C LEU A 67 3.01 -8.78 -7.26
N ASN A 68 2.52 -8.87 -8.48
CA ASN A 68 1.66 -9.97 -8.91
C ASN A 68 2.38 -11.32 -8.89
N ARG A 69 3.64 -11.35 -9.31
CA ARG A 69 4.47 -12.56 -9.27
C ARG A 69 4.73 -13.05 -7.85
N LEU A 70 4.96 -12.13 -6.92
CA LEU A 70 5.38 -12.43 -5.54
C LEU A 70 4.24 -12.38 -4.53
N ASN A 71 3.07 -11.92 -4.92
CA ASN A 71 1.89 -11.75 -4.06
C ASN A 71 1.28 -13.06 -3.56
N GLN A 72 1.70 -14.20 -4.11
CA GLN A 72 1.40 -15.53 -3.56
C GLN A 72 2.18 -15.80 -2.26
N TYR A 73 3.32 -15.14 -2.06
CA TYR A 73 4.09 -15.16 -0.83
C TYR A 73 3.55 -14.09 0.11
N SER A 74 3.11 -14.47 1.28
CA SER A 74 2.15 -13.80 2.17
C SER A 74 2.54 -12.44 2.76
N HIS A 75 3.68 -11.82 2.39
CA HIS A 75 4.20 -10.67 3.12
C HIS A 75 4.40 -9.39 2.29
N ILE A 76 4.24 -9.45 0.96
CA ILE A 76 4.58 -8.34 0.08
C ILE A 76 3.32 -7.61 -0.36
N GLN A 77 3.19 -6.33 0.03
CA GLN A 77 2.09 -5.44 -0.36
C GLN A 77 2.58 -4.11 -0.96
N GLY A 78 3.89 -3.90 -1.00
CA GLY A 78 4.51 -2.70 -1.54
C GLY A 78 5.72 -3.02 -2.41
N ALA A 79 5.87 -2.27 -3.51
CA ALA A 79 7.04 -2.31 -4.37
C ALA A 79 7.39 -0.89 -4.82
N ILE A 80 8.68 -0.57 -4.81
CA ILE A 80 9.21 0.63 -5.45
C ILE A 80 9.93 0.20 -6.71
N SER A 81 9.63 0.84 -7.83
CA SER A 81 10.39 0.73 -9.08
C SER A 81 11.06 2.04 -9.38
N ARG A 82 12.36 1.98 -9.68
CA ARG A 82 13.21 3.11 -10.04
C ARG A 82 14.36 2.63 -10.90
N ASP A 83 14.58 3.22 -12.07
CA ASP A 83 15.74 2.94 -12.94
C ASP A 83 15.95 1.42 -13.16
N ASN A 84 14.90 0.68 -13.49
CA ASN A 84 14.87 -0.77 -13.64
C ASN A 84 15.12 -1.59 -12.35
N HIS A 85 15.35 -0.95 -11.21
CA HIS A 85 15.49 -1.64 -9.94
C HIS A 85 14.14 -1.73 -9.22
N ILE A 86 13.86 -2.91 -8.67
CA ILE A 86 12.66 -3.19 -7.87
C ILE A 86 13.05 -3.42 -6.42
N ILE A 87 12.49 -2.64 -5.52
CA ILE A 87 12.65 -2.83 -4.07
C ILE A 87 11.30 -3.26 -3.51
N LEU A 88 11.26 -4.43 -2.88
CA LEU A 88 10.05 -5.00 -2.32
C LEU A 88 9.92 -4.72 -0.83
N GLU A 89 8.69 -4.50 -0.39
CA GLU A 89 8.36 -4.46 1.02
C GLU A 89 8.52 -5.88 1.61
N LYS A 90 9.39 -6.02 2.61
CA LYS A 90 9.54 -7.24 3.40
C LYS A 90 8.69 -7.16 4.67
N GLN A 91 8.73 -8.19 5.52
CA GLN A 91 8.03 -8.24 6.83
C GLN A 91 8.28 -7.01 7.70
N GLU A 92 9.41 -6.36 7.53
CA GLU A 92 9.84 -5.18 8.26
C GLU A 92 9.04 -3.89 7.90
N GLY A 93 8.16 -3.97 6.91
CA GLY A 93 7.24 -2.91 6.52
C GLY A 93 7.81 -1.81 5.62
N THR A 94 6.94 -0.90 5.22
CA THR A 94 7.22 0.18 4.27
C THR A 94 8.36 1.09 4.71
N LYS A 95 8.47 1.40 6.02
CA LYS A 95 9.53 2.30 6.54
C LYS A 95 10.93 1.76 6.26
N LYS A 96 11.17 0.46 6.44
CA LYS A 96 12.47 -0.15 6.13
C LYS A 96 12.70 -0.29 4.62
N MET A 97 11.65 -0.48 3.82
CA MET A 97 11.75 -0.44 2.37
C MET A 97 12.29 0.90 1.88
N PHE A 98 11.78 2.02 2.41
CA PHE A 98 12.28 3.37 2.06
C PHE A 98 13.75 3.58 2.45
N LYS A 99 14.24 2.99 3.54
CA LYS A 99 15.65 3.11 3.95
C LYS A 99 16.64 2.49 2.95
N LYS A 100 16.17 1.55 2.10
CA LYS A 100 16.99 0.88 1.08
C LYS A 100 17.13 1.69 -0.21
N ILE A 101 16.42 2.81 -0.33
CA ILE A 101 16.48 3.64 -1.52
C ILE A 101 17.66 4.60 -1.38
N LYS A 102 18.55 4.60 -2.37
CA LYS A 102 19.59 5.63 -2.47
C LYS A 102 18.95 6.98 -2.70
N LYS A 103 19.37 7.99 -1.93
CA LYS A 103 18.98 9.38 -2.18
C LYS A 103 19.59 9.83 -3.49
N ILE A 104 18.78 10.45 -4.35
CA ILE A 104 19.22 11.00 -5.62
C ILE A 104 18.72 12.43 -5.76
N LYS A 105 19.44 13.25 -6.53
CA LYS A 105 19.10 14.66 -6.75
C LYS A 105 17.84 14.84 -7.60
N ILE A 106 17.66 13.97 -8.61
CA ILE A 106 16.52 14.03 -9.54
C ILE A 106 15.45 13.07 -9.08
N SER A 107 14.21 13.56 -8.93
CA SER A 107 13.08 12.72 -8.56
C SER A 107 12.72 11.76 -9.69
N ASN A 108 12.71 10.46 -9.40
CA ASN A 108 12.20 9.42 -10.29
C ASN A 108 11.72 8.20 -9.50
N GLY A 109 11.02 7.29 -10.19
CA GLY A 109 10.49 6.07 -9.62
C GLY A 109 9.16 6.24 -8.89
N VAL A 110 8.52 5.14 -8.61
CA VAL A 110 7.16 5.09 -8.10
C VAL A 110 7.01 4.06 -6.97
N LEU A 111 6.15 4.35 -6.01
CA LEU A 111 5.67 3.37 -5.03
C LEU A 111 4.36 2.79 -5.53
N VAL A 112 4.25 1.47 -5.61
CA VAL A 112 2.98 0.76 -5.79
C VAL A 112 2.64 0.05 -4.48
N LYS A 113 1.43 0.28 -3.96
CA LYS A 113 0.97 -0.36 -2.71
C LYS A 113 -0.40 -1.01 -2.92
N PHE A 114 -0.39 -2.34 -3.02
CA PHE A 114 -1.56 -3.17 -3.29
C PHE A 114 -1.76 -4.20 -2.17
N PRO A 115 -2.99 -4.64 -1.89
CA PRO A 115 -3.21 -5.71 -0.93
C PRO A 115 -2.58 -7.02 -1.41
N LYS A 116 -2.18 -7.85 -0.48
CA LYS A 116 -1.72 -9.22 -0.73
C LYS A 116 -2.87 -10.06 -1.30
N LYS A 117 -2.55 -11.07 -2.11
CA LYS A 117 -3.57 -11.92 -2.78
C LYS A 117 -4.51 -12.63 -1.81
N LYS A 118 -4.00 -13.07 -0.66
CA LYS A 118 -4.77 -13.79 0.39
C LYS A 118 -5.05 -12.92 1.62
N GLN A 119 -4.99 -11.59 1.50
CA GLN A 119 -5.26 -10.66 2.60
C GLN A 119 -6.76 -10.59 2.89
N ASP A 120 -7.13 -10.69 4.15
CA ASP A 120 -8.52 -10.46 4.55
C ASP A 120 -8.80 -8.96 4.63
N LEU A 121 -9.43 -8.44 3.59
CA LEU A 121 -9.70 -7.01 3.44
C LEU A 121 -10.75 -6.47 4.42
N ARG A 122 -11.33 -7.32 5.28
CA ARG A 122 -12.21 -6.86 6.36
C ARG A 122 -11.40 -6.19 7.47
N VAL A 123 -10.21 -6.71 7.76
CA VAL A 123 -9.40 -6.32 8.92
C VAL A 123 -8.00 -5.84 8.58
N ASP A 124 -7.51 -6.14 7.37
CA ASP A 124 -6.15 -5.80 6.97
C ASP A 124 -6.15 -5.17 5.57
N LEU A 125 -6.11 -3.85 5.52
CA LEU A 125 -6.03 -3.06 4.31
C LEU A 125 -4.72 -2.28 4.28
N PRO A 126 -3.99 -2.27 3.14
CA PRO A 126 -2.80 -1.44 3.02
C PRO A 126 -3.16 0.03 3.25
N THR A 127 -2.59 0.60 4.31
CA THR A 127 -2.87 1.98 4.70
C THR A 127 -1.82 2.91 4.14
N VAL A 128 -2.27 4.04 3.60
CA VAL A 128 -1.48 5.11 3.01
C VAL A 128 -2.03 6.45 3.50
N GLY A 129 -1.16 7.43 3.65
CA GLY A 129 -1.55 8.78 4.06
C GLY A 129 -0.39 9.76 3.96
N LEU A 130 -0.52 10.89 4.64
CA LEU A 130 0.46 11.98 4.61
C LEU A 130 1.89 11.50 4.92
N ASN A 131 2.06 10.61 5.91
CA ASN A 131 3.39 10.09 6.27
C ASN A 131 4.02 9.27 5.14
N THR A 132 3.23 8.47 4.41
CA THR A 132 3.73 7.73 3.25
C THR A 132 4.17 8.68 2.15
N LEU A 133 3.41 9.75 1.89
CA LEU A 133 3.78 10.76 0.89
C LEU A 133 5.03 11.54 1.28
N LYS A 134 5.20 11.87 2.57
CA LYS A 134 6.45 12.47 3.08
C LYS A 134 7.64 11.54 2.85
N GLN A 135 7.49 10.24 3.07
CA GLN A 135 8.53 9.26 2.78
C GLN A 135 8.82 9.15 1.27
N CYS A 136 7.79 9.17 0.41
CA CYS A 136 7.96 9.23 -1.05
C CYS A 136 8.78 10.47 -1.45
N LYS A 137 8.46 11.66 -0.92
CA LYS A 137 9.21 12.90 -1.18
C LYS A 137 10.67 12.78 -0.73
N ALA A 138 10.90 12.33 0.50
CA ALA A 138 12.26 12.16 1.04
C ALA A 138 13.10 11.16 0.25
N ALA A 139 12.45 10.14 -0.34
CA ALA A 139 13.08 9.16 -1.21
C ALA A 139 13.20 9.63 -2.68
N GLY A 140 12.72 10.82 -3.04
CA GLY A 140 12.73 11.33 -4.41
C GLY A 140 11.82 10.54 -5.37
N LEU A 141 10.68 10.01 -4.91
CA LEU A 141 9.71 9.34 -5.77
C LEU A 141 8.75 10.34 -6.41
N ASN A 142 8.40 10.10 -7.67
CA ASN A 142 7.44 10.91 -8.42
C ASN A 142 5.99 10.69 -8.02
N GLY A 143 5.68 9.52 -7.44
CA GLY A 143 4.30 9.24 -7.08
C GLY A 143 4.03 7.90 -6.43
N ILE A 144 2.75 7.73 -6.15
CA ILE A 144 2.21 6.51 -5.54
C ILE A 144 1.05 5.97 -6.37
N VAL A 145 0.99 4.63 -6.46
CA VAL A 145 -0.10 3.91 -7.12
C VAL A 145 -0.81 3.01 -6.11
N LEU A 146 -2.12 3.14 -6.04
CA LEU A 146 -3.00 2.40 -5.15
C LEU A 146 -4.00 1.55 -5.95
N LYS A 147 -4.62 0.59 -5.31
CA LYS A 147 -5.66 -0.25 -5.91
C LYS A 147 -7.05 0.27 -5.55
N HIS A 148 -7.93 0.35 -6.55
CA HIS A 148 -9.31 0.81 -6.42
C HIS A 148 -10.02 0.17 -5.23
N LYS A 149 -10.51 1.01 -4.32
CA LYS A 149 -11.26 0.61 -3.11
C LYS A 149 -10.61 -0.49 -2.25
N LYS A 150 -9.27 -0.67 -2.36
CA LYS A 150 -8.53 -1.72 -1.63
C LYS A 150 -7.36 -1.17 -0.82
N ASN A 151 -7.38 0.12 -0.53
CA ASN A 151 -6.43 0.80 0.34
C ASN A 151 -7.20 1.74 1.26
N ILE A 152 -6.73 1.89 2.50
CA ILE A 152 -7.15 2.98 3.37
C ILE A 152 -6.28 4.20 3.05
N PHE A 153 -6.91 5.34 2.79
CA PHE A 153 -6.23 6.59 2.49
C PHE A 153 -6.55 7.63 3.56
N LEU A 154 -5.62 7.81 4.49
CA LEU A 154 -5.77 8.70 5.63
C LEU A 154 -5.49 10.16 5.28
N ASP A 155 -6.09 11.09 6.02
CA ASP A 155 -5.89 12.53 5.90
C ASP A 155 -6.00 13.02 4.45
N LYS A 156 -7.03 12.60 3.72
CA LYS A 156 -7.18 12.80 2.27
C LYS A 156 -6.87 14.24 1.83
N LYS A 157 -7.50 15.24 2.46
CA LYS A 157 -7.28 16.66 2.08
C LYS A 157 -5.82 17.06 2.28
N LYS A 158 -5.23 16.78 3.45
CA LYS A 158 -3.82 17.12 3.76
C LYS A 158 -2.85 16.35 2.87
N SER A 159 -3.13 15.08 2.59
CA SER A 159 -2.32 14.22 1.71
C SER A 159 -2.30 14.73 0.27
N ILE A 160 -3.45 15.09 -0.28
CA ILE A 160 -3.56 15.64 -1.65
C ILE A 160 -2.88 17.02 -1.73
N TYR A 161 -3.09 17.88 -0.74
CA TYR A 161 -2.40 19.18 -0.68
C TYR A 161 -0.89 19.01 -0.68
N PHE A 162 -0.36 18.12 0.18
CA PHE A 162 1.07 17.83 0.24
C PHE A 162 1.61 17.27 -1.09
N ALA A 163 0.88 16.36 -1.72
CA ALA A 163 1.25 15.78 -3.00
C ALA A 163 1.35 16.85 -4.08
N ASN A 164 0.37 17.75 -4.15
CA ASN A 164 0.35 18.87 -5.10
C ASN A 164 1.52 19.83 -4.87
N LYS A 165 1.79 20.22 -3.61
CA LYS A 165 2.90 21.11 -3.27
C LYS A 165 4.27 20.50 -3.63
N ASN A 166 4.40 19.17 -3.59
CA ASN A 166 5.66 18.46 -3.80
C ASN A 166 5.75 17.76 -5.16
N LYS A 167 4.85 18.04 -6.10
CA LYS A 167 4.82 17.46 -7.46
C LYS A 167 4.74 15.93 -7.48
N ILE A 168 4.05 15.34 -6.49
CA ILE A 168 3.86 13.88 -6.37
C ILE A 168 2.51 13.51 -6.96
N PHE A 169 2.44 12.53 -7.88
CA PHE A 169 1.17 12.02 -8.34
C PHE A 169 0.59 10.97 -7.37
N ILE A 170 -0.75 10.92 -7.29
CA ILE A 170 -1.51 9.90 -6.57
C ILE A 170 -2.47 9.25 -7.57
N LEU A 171 -2.13 8.06 -8.04
CA LEU A 171 -2.91 7.33 -9.02
C LEU A 171 -3.58 6.11 -8.39
N VAL A 172 -4.88 5.95 -8.64
CA VAL A 172 -5.65 4.76 -8.25
C VAL A 172 -6.05 3.98 -9.50
N LYS A 173 -5.63 2.71 -9.60
CA LYS A 173 -5.92 1.83 -10.73
C LYS A 173 -6.98 0.78 -10.39
N TRP A 174 -7.78 0.40 -11.39
CA TRP A 174 -8.81 -0.64 -11.26
C TRP A 174 -8.22 -2.05 -11.37
N LYS A 175 -7.49 -2.31 -12.47
CA LYS A 175 -6.85 -3.60 -12.76
C LYS A 175 -5.32 -3.49 -12.70
N THR A 176 -4.72 -4.59 -12.38
CA THR A 176 -3.27 -4.85 -12.49
C THR A 176 -2.98 -5.55 -13.79
#